data_c9c48df14f0160a7e70288881e35c355
#
_entry.id   c9c48df14f0160a7e70288881e35c355
#
_cell.length_a   1.000
_cell.length_b   1.000
_cell.length_c   1.000
_cell.angle_alpha   90.00
_cell.angle_beta   90.00
_cell.angle_gamma   90.00
#
_symmetry.space_group_name_H-M   'P 1'
#
loop_
_entity.id
_entity.type
_entity.pdbx_description
1 polymer ?
#
loop_
_entity_poly.entity_id
_entity_poly.type
_entity_poly.pdbx_seq_one_letter_code
_entity_poly.pdbx_strand_id
1 'polypeptide(L)'
;VPRWIQPSEEGVEIGALATGEGGITDVGDDVSARHAHVWCDDQNVWYVEDLSSTNGTVVVNGATNVCTQVEPGRSVQLNPGDELKLGESTTYAILLGAL
;
A
#
# COMPACT_ATOMS: atom_id res chain seq x y z
N VAL A 1 -14.59 -3.27 2.86
CA VAL A 1 -14.69 -4.25 1.79
C VAL A 1 -13.29 -4.77 1.47
N PRO A 2 -13.06 -6.09 1.58
CA PRO A 2 -11.76 -6.65 1.24
C PRO A 2 -11.43 -6.44 -0.23
N ARG A 3 -10.14 -6.20 -0.48
CA ARG A 3 -9.61 -6.10 -1.84
C ARG A 3 -8.55 -7.16 -2.01
N TRP A 4 -8.62 -7.86 -3.12
CA TRP A 4 -7.68 -8.92 -3.43
C TRP A 4 -6.65 -8.40 -4.43
N ILE A 5 -5.37 -8.49 -4.05
CA ILE A 5 -4.27 -8.15 -4.93
C ILE A 5 -3.58 -9.44 -5.31
N GLN A 6 -3.54 -9.72 -6.60
CA GLN A 6 -2.85 -10.89 -7.11
C GLN A 6 -1.34 -10.72 -6.92
N PRO A 7 -0.64 -11.75 -6.41
CA PRO A 7 0.82 -11.67 -6.28
C PRO A 7 1.46 -11.44 -7.65
N SER A 8 2.23 -10.36 -7.77
CA SER A 8 3.02 -10.09 -8.97
C SER A 8 4.13 -9.10 -8.66
N GLU A 9 5.23 -9.20 -9.40
CA GLU A 9 6.32 -8.24 -9.27
C GLU A 9 5.94 -6.87 -9.85
N GLU A 10 4.99 -6.82 -10.75
CA GLU A 10 4.46 -5.56 -11.28
C GLU A 10 3.62 -4.82 -10.24
N GLY A 11 2.86 -5.57 -9.44
CA GLY A 11 2.05 -5.00 -8.38
C GLY A 11 0.88 -4.16 -8.86
N VAL A 12 0.35 -3.35 -7.94
CA VAL A 12 -0.76 -2.44 -8.20
C VAL A 12 -0.46 -1.05 -7.67
N GLU A 13 -1.03 -0.04 -8.33
CA GLU A 13 -1.00 1.33 -7.84
C GLU A 13 -2.24 1.62 -7.01
N ILE A 14 -2.08 2.48 -6.01
CA ILE A 14 -3.17 3.00 -5.20
C ILE A 14 -3.14 4.51 -5.31
N GLY A 15 -4.27 5.12 -5.66
CA GLY A 15 -4.37 6.56 -5.78
C GLY A 15 -5.64 6.96 -6.53
N ALA A 16 -6.02 8.23 -6.45
CA ALA A 16 -7.26 8.72 -7.06
C ALA A 16 -7.33 8.48 -8.57
N LEU A 17 -6.18 8.46 -9.24
CA LEU A 17 -6.06 8.20 -10.68
C LEU A 17 -5.06 7.07 -10.95
N ALA A 18 -5.03 6.07 -10.07
CA ALA A 18 -4.14 4.91 -10.24
C ALA A 18 -4.36 4.24 -11.60
N THR A 19 -3.26 3.86 -12.23
CA THR A 19 -3.27 3.25 -13.55
C THR A 19 -2.90 1.78 -13.47
N GLY A 20 -3.12 1.07 -14.57
CA GLY A 20 -2.80 -0.34 -14.64
C GLY A 20 -3.94 -1.24 -14.19
N GLU A 21 -3.78 -2.52 -14.46
CA GLU A 21 -4.75 -3.54 -14.09
C GLU A 21 -4.75 -3.72 -12.57
N GLY A 22 -5.92 -3.72 -11.97
CA GLY A 22 -6.06 -3.88 -10.52
C GLY A 22 -5.79 -2.63 -9.70
N GLY A 23 -5.60 -1.46 -10.32
CA GLY A 23 -5.40 -0.21 -9.60
C GLY A 23 -6.55 0.11 -8.64
N ILE A 24 -6.23 0.63 -7.46
CA ILE A 24 -7.22 0.95 -6.43
C ILE A 24 -7.45 2.45 -6.44
N THR A 25 -8.67 2.87 -6.78
CA THR A 25 -9.00 4.29 -6.99
C THR A 25 -10.04 4.84 -6.01
N ASP A 26 -10.71 4.02 -5.22
CA ASP A 26 -11.68 4.50 -4.23
C ASP A 26 -10.98 4.86 -2.92
N VAL A 27 -10.37 6.01 -2.91
CA VAL A 27 -9.54 6.52 -1.82
C VAL A 27 -10.08 7.88 -1.37
N GLY A 28 -9.60 8.34 -0.21
CA GLY A 28 -10.00 9.64 0.32
C GLY A 28 -9.42 10.83 -0.46
N ASP A 29 -9.94 12.02 -0.17
CA ASP A 29 -9.58 13.23 -0.91
C ASP A 29 -8.12 13.66 -0.72
N ASP A 30 -7.48 13.23 0.37
CA ASP A 30 -6.09 13.55 0.66
C ASP A 30 -5.10 12.54 0.08
N VAL A 31 -5.57 11.60 -0.73
CA VAL A 31 -4.73 10.63 -1.43
C VAL A 31 -4.38 11.16 -2.81
N SER A 32 -3.09 11.15 -3.13
CA SER A 32 -2.61 11.65 -4.41
C SER A 32 -3.13 10.83 -5.61
N ALA A 33 -3.07 11.40 -6.79
CA ALA A 33 -3.52 10.73 -8.02
C ALA A 33 -2.84 9.38 -8.21
N ARG A 34 -1.52 9.33 -7.99
CA ARG A 34 -0.73 8.11 -7.93
C ARG A 34 0.06 8.16 -6.62
N HIS A 35 -0.43 7.47 -5.60
CA HIS A 35 0.06 7.67 -4.23
C HIS A 35 1.11 6.63 -3.83
N ALA A 36 0.81 5.36 -4.03
CA ALA A 36 1.66 4.26 -3.60
C ALA A 36 1.62 3.11 -4.59
N HIS A 37 2.64 2.26 -4.53
CA HIS A 37 2.75 1.07 -5.35
C HIS A 37 3.03 -0.11 -4.43
N VAL A 38 2.23 -1.17 -4.55
CA VAL A 38 2.34 -2.38 -3.73
C VAL A 38 2.65 -3.55 -4.66
N TRP A 39 3.67 -4.32 -4.33
CA TRP A 39 4.05 -5.50 -5.13
C TRP A 39 4.56 -6.62 -4.25
N CYS A 40 4.73 -7.79 -4.86
CA CYS A 40 5.18 -9.00 -4.22
C CYS A 40 6.35 -9.56 -4.99
N ASP A 41 7.42 -9.96 -4.31
CA ASP A 41 8.57 -10.57 -4.97
C ASP A 41 8.34 -12.08 -5.24
N ASP A 42 9.35 -12.74 -5.79
CA ASP A 42 9.27 -14.16 -6.13
C ASP A 42 9.23 -15.10 -4.92
N GLN A 43 9.44 -14.57 -3.72
CA GLN A 43 9.35 -15.30 -2.46
C GLN A 43 8.06 -14.99 -1.68
N ASN A 44 7.09 -14.33 -2.33
CA ASN A 44 5.82 -13.91 -1.73
C ASN A 44 5.99 -12.90 -0.59
N VAL A 45 7.04 -12.11 -0.61
CA VAL A 45 7.23 -10.99 0.32
C VAL A 45 6.66 -9.74 -0.32
N TRP A 46 5.79 -9.05 0.42
CA TRP A 46 5.09 -7.86 -0.06
C TRP A 46 5.78 -6.59 0.38
N TYR A 47 5.75 -5.60 -0.49
CA TYR A 47 6.38 -4.29 -0.27
C TYR A 47 5.45 -3.18 -0.73
N VAL A 48 5.68 -2.00 -0.16
CA VAL A 48 5.05 -0.76 -0.61
C VAL A 48 6.12 0.31 -0.81
N GLU A 49 5.93 1.13 -1.85
CA GLU A 49 6.72 2.35 -2.05
C GLU A 49 5.78 3.55 -2.20
N ASP A 50 6.25 4.72 -1.80
CA ASP A 50 5.54 5.97 -1.98
C ASP A 50 5.94 6.58 -3.33
N LEU A 51 4.95 7.01 -4.10
CA LEU A 51 5.15 7.59 -5.44
C LEU A 51 5.22 9.11 -5.37
N SER A 52 5.96 9.65 -4.40
CA SER A 52 6.09 11.08 -4.16
C SER A 52 4.75 11.74 -3.83
N SER A 53 3.99 11.10 -2.96
CA SER A 53 2.67 11.57 -2.56
C SER A 53 2.75 12.89 -1.79
N THR A 54 1.66 13.66 -1.84
CA THR A 54 1.58 14.94 -1.13
C THR A 54 1.47 14.75 0.38
N ASN A 55 0.67 13.78 0.83
CA ASN A 55 0.34 13.62 2.26
C ASN A 55 1.02 12.41 2.92
N GLY A 56 1.85 11.68 2.18
CA GLY A 56 2.67 10.62 2.74
C GLY A 56 2.01 9.25 2.81
N THR A 57 2.87 8.26 3.00
CA THR A 57 2.50 6.85 3.17
C THR A 57 3.17 6.35 4.45
N VAL A 58 2.42 5.65 5.31
CA VAL A 58 2.90 5.13 6.58
C VAL A 58 2.51 3.66 6.71
N VAL A 59 3.45 2.84 7.18
CA VAL A 59 3.18 1.46 7.56
C VAL A 59 3.19 1.37 9.09
N VAL A 60 2.12 0.84 9.67
CA VAL A 60 2.02 0.60 11.12
C VAL A 60 2.21 -0.89 11.35
N ASN A 61 3.26 -1.24 12.10
CA ASN A 61 3.55 -2.64 12.41
C ASN A 61 2.47 -3.21 13.32
N GLY A 62 1.86 -4.33 12.91
CA GLY A 62 0.75 -4.92 13.63
C GLY A 62 1.11 -5.52 15.00
N ALA A 63 2.38 -5.89 15.19
CA ALA A 63 2.84 -6.47 16.46
C ALA A 63 3.30 -5.41 17.47
N THR A 64 3.92 -4.32 17.00
CA THR A 64 4.57 -3.33 17.87
C THR A 64 3.92 -1.96 17.84
N ASN A 65 3.01 -1.69 16.90
CA ASN A 65 2.40 -0.39 16.63
C ASN A 65 3.43 0.70 16.24
N VAL A 66 4.62 0.29 15.85
CA VAL A 66 5.63 1.25 15.35
C VAL A 66 5.21 1.74 13.97
N CYS A 67 5.19 3.05 13.80
CA CYS A 67 4.87 3.70 12.53
C CYS A 67 6.15 3.95 11.74
N THR A 68 6.19 3.52 10.49
CA THR A 68 7.31 3.77 9.60
C THR A 68 6.83 4.59 8.41
N GLN A 69 7.39 5.79 8.26
CA GLN A 69 7.11 6.60 7.08
C GLN A 69 7.84 6.02 5.88
N VAL A 70 7.10 5.82 4.79
CA VAL A 70 7.67 5.29 3.55
C VAL A 70 8.21 6.46 2.73
N GLU A 71 9.52 6.61 2.71
CA GLU A 71 10.15 7.68 1.94
C GLU A 71 10.07 7.39 0.43
N PRO A 72 9.84 8.41 -0.41
CA PRO A 72 9.83 8.21 -1.85
C PRO A 72 11.12 7.55 -2.35
N GLY A 73 10.98 6.54 -3.21
CA GLY A 73 12.12 5.81 -3.74
C GLY A 73 12.62 4.70 -2.84
N ARG A 74 12.01 4.49 -1.67
CA ARG A 74 12.35 3.39 -0.76
C ARG A 74 11.14 2.48 -0.59
N SER A 75 11.39 1.18 -0.44
CA SER A 75 10.34 0.22 -0.18
C SER A 75 10.34 -0.20 1.28
N VAL A 76 9.16 -0.48 1.81
CA VAL A 76 8.96 -1.01 3.16
C VAL A 76 8.17 -2.30 3.04
N GLN A 77 8.59 -3.32 3.78
CA GLN A 77 7.91 -4.61 3.78
C GLN A 77 6.55 -4.51 4.46
N LEU A 78 5.55 -5.15 3.85
CA LEU A 78 4.21 -5.30 4.41
C LEU A 78 4.00 -6.73 4.88
N ASN A 79 3.54 -6.89 6.11
CA ASN A 79 3.24 -8.21 6.68
C ASN A 79 1.76 -8.29 7.06
N PRO A 80 1.17 -9.49 7.08
CA PRO A 80 -0.19 -9.65 7.62
C PRO A 80 -0.29 -9.09 9.04
N GLY A 81 -1.34 -8.34 9.30
CA GLY A 81 -1.55 -7.65 10.57
C GLY A 81 -1.08 -6.20 10.58
N ASP A 82 -0.27 -5.79 9.62
CA ASP A 82 0.15 -4.39 9.48
C ASP A 82 -1.00 -3.53 8.95
N GLU A 83 -0.89 -2.23 9.12
CA GLU A 83 -1.77 -1.26 8.47
C GLU A 83 -0.98 -0.41 7.49
N LEU A 84 -1.60 -0.09 6.37
CA LEU A 84 -1.06 0.84 5.36
C LEU A 84 -1.92 2.10 5.36
N LYS A 85 -1.31 3.23 5.66
CA LYS A 85 -2.01 4.53 5.71
C LYS A 85 -1.55 5.42 4.57
N LEU A 86 -2.53 5.94 3.83
CA LEU A 86 -2.32 6.87 2.72
C LEU A 86 -2.94 8.21 3.11
N GLY A 87 -2.11 9.21 3.37
CA GLY A 87 -2.60 10.44 3.96
C GLY A 87 -3.22 10.19 5.33
N GLU A 88 -4.28 10.91 5.68
CA GLU A 88 -4.98 10.73 6.95
C GLU A 88 -6.31 9.99 6.79
N SER A 89 -6.89 10.00 5.58
CA SER A 89 -8.26 9.53 5.37
C SER A 89 -8.35 8.05 4.99
N THR A 90 -7.29 7.44 4.50
CA THR A 90 -7.35 6.10 3.91
C THR A 90 -6.42 5.16 4.65
N THR A 91 -6.98 4.09 5.21
CA THR A 91 -6.22 3.07 5.95
C THR A 91 -6.66 1.68 5.46
N TYR A 92 -5.67 0.85 5.15
CA TYR A 92 -5.91 -0.54 4.79
C TYR A 92 -5.29 -1.45 5.83
N ALA A 93 -6.02 -2.45 6.28
CA ALA A 93 -5.48 -3.54 7.07
C ALA A 93 -4.94 -4.60 6.12
N ILE A 94 -3.72 -5.05 6.37
CA ILE A 94 -3.08 -6.07 5.55
C ILE A 94 -3.48 -7.44 6.11
N LEU A 95 -4.15 -8.23 5.29
CA LEU A 95 -4.65 -9.54 5.69
C LEU A 95 -4.01 -10.62 4.83
N LEU A 96 -3.67 -11.74 5.46
CA LEU A 96 -3.32 -12.94 4.73
C LEU A 96 -4.62 -13.58 4.26
N GLY A 97 -4.82 -13.61 2.95
CA GLY A 97 -6.01 -14.20 2.36
C GLY A 97 -5.73 -15.53 1.70
N ALA A 98 -6.76 -16.35 1.61
CA ALA A 98 -6.77 -17.55 0.79
C ALA A 98 -7.92 -17.43 -0.21
N LEU A 99 -7.64 -17.69 -1.44
CA LEU A 99 -8.65 -17.71 -2.50
C LEU A 99 -9.32 -19.09 -2.59
#